data_ae6daa2ae63ceb475fc4253b0b7fd884
#
_entry.id   ae6daa2ae63ceb475fc4253b0b7fd884
#
_cell.length_a   1.000
_cell.length_b   1.000
_cell.length_c   1.000
_cell.angle_alpha   90.00
_cell.angle_beta   90.00
_cell.angle_gamma   90.00
#
_symmetry.space_group_name_H-M   'P 1'
#
loop_
_entity.id
_entity.type
_entity.pdbx_description
1 polymer ?
#
loop_
_entity_poly.entity_id
_entity_poly.type
_entity_poly.pdbx_seq_one_letter_code
_entity_poly.pdbx_strand_id
1 'polypeptide(L)'
;MDLDLTGFNIRKTQPFNAGILGLPEDVERYVAKAQGLIGFEVFAGDIISIINTEGVQIAEVVAFDNSGKCSQDIISCKKNSDASFIKNILENSPDNKFLLTKLKKKNIDFHKAVSTNLFNGETKVGETLDLECLENGFVIVAAPGEDMAVDTQNPATDLEVRVKRKNRINNKSNYYLPPPLADIKDEFIISNSTAISYEVEAGDFIQVIDLYGRQCSDFQVFDAAKLQKGIELSIDPIVTRSIIGLNYAMPGLFAKYFDRDQDALVEVIQDTCGRHDTFGNACSAKYYEDVGYFGHANCSDNFNQALKPFGVNERRGWQAINLFFNTGLDAANVLFFDIPWSTPGNYVLFQAQKNLVVASSACPCDIDAANDWNPTDICVRVYSKKNFFSKAMAYRKNPDSDVSLTKQTAFHECTSKLTKDYVEFAGVWIPNKYDNYGTVAEYTACRNNVVMMDLSSLKKFEVVGPDAEELMNTALTRNVKKLAIGQVVYTAMCYENGTMIDDGTLFKLGDANFRWVGGSDYSGEWIRELGKKLELRASVRSSSDQLHNISVQGPNSRKVLSKIMWTTPASPGIEDLKWFHFNISRLNDHLGIPVMLSRTGYTGELG
;
A
#
# COMPACT_ATOMS: atom_id res chain seq x y z
N MET A 1 3.81 -27.63 33.35
CA MET A 1 2.70 -26.68 33.61
C MET A 1 2.14 -26.34 32.24
N ASP A 2 1.15 -27.12 31.78
CA ASP A 2 0.47 -26.82 30.52
C ASP A 2 -0.35 -25.54 30.76
N LEU A 3 0.07 -24.47 30.13
CA LEU A 3 -0.71 -23.24 30.08
C LEU A 3 -1.97 -23.54 29.25
N ASP A 4 -3.11 -23.62 29.92
CA ASP A 4 -4.38 -23.65 29.22
C ASP A 4 -4.64 -22.30 28.54
N LEU A 5 -4.36 -22.24 27.24
CA LEU A 5 -4.54 -21.05 26.40
C LEU A 5 -5.95 -20.98 25.78
N THR A 6 -6.88 -21.85 26.18
CA THR A 6 -8.23 -21.93 25.60
C THR A 6 -9.10 -20.70 25.88
N GLY A 7 -8.74 -19.89 26.90
CA GLY A 7 -9.40 -18.62 27.22
C GLY A 7 -8.82 -17.40 26.52
N PHE A 8 -7.70 -17.53 25.81
CA PHE A 8 -7.10 -16.42 25.10
C PHE A 8 -7.70 -16.30 23.71
N ASN A 9 -8.37 -15.19 23.45
CA ASN A 9 -8.79 -14.81 22.10
C ASN A 9 -7.56 -14.38 21.29
N ILE A 10 -6.59 -15.29 21.14
CA ILE A 10 -5.49 -15.10 20.21
C ILE A 10 -6.10 -15.26 18.83
N ARG A 11 -6.16 -14.18 18.05
CA ARG A 11 -6.44 -14.26 16.63
C ARG A 11 -5.44 -15.28 16.06
N LYS A 12 -5.94 -16.42 15.59
CA LYS A 12 -5.09 -17.34 14.86
C LYS A 12 -4.54 -16.58 13.67
N THR A 13 -3.24 -16.33 13.70
CA THR A 13 -2.52 -15.85 12.52
C THR A 13 -2.76 -16.89 11.44
N GLN A 14 -3.55 -16.54 10.44
CA GLN A 14 -3.65 -17.40 9.27
C GLN A 14 -2.29 -17.35 8.58
N PRO A 15 -1.78 -18.48 8.06
CA PRO A 15 -0.58 -18.46 7.25
C PRO A 15 -0.79 -17.42 6.14
N PHE A 16 0.12 -16.48 6.06
CA PHE A 16 0.04 -15.43 5.07
C PHE A 16 0.34 -16.03 3.69
N ASN A 17 -0.70 -16.24 2.90
CA ASN A 17 -0.63 -16.52 1.47
C ASN A 17 -1.08 -15.28 0.73
N ALA A 18 -0.15 -14.39 0.42
CA ALA A 18 -0.45 -13.18 -0.30
C ALA A 18 -1.20 -13.47 -1.60
N GLY A 19 -2.35 -12.85 -1.76
CA GLY A 19 -3.15 -12.92 -2.97
C GLY A 19 -3.84 -14.27 -3.25
N ILE A 20 -3.69 -15.25 -2.36
CA ILE A 20 -4.24 -16.60 -2.54
C ILE A 20 -5.36 -16.88 -1.56
N LEU A 21 -5.41 -16.10 -0.49
CA LEU A 21 -6.33 -16.37 0.58
C LEU A 21 -7.78 -16.35 0.10
N GLY A 22 -8.19 -17.55 -0.26
CA GLY A 22 -9.56 -17.95 -0.14
C GLY A 22 -10.56 -17.34 -1.09
N LEU A 23 -10.15 -16.67 -2.16
CA LEU A 23 -11.09 -16.37 -3.22
C LEU A 23 -11.25 -17.62 -4.09
N PRO A 24 -12.48 -18.12 -4.29
CA PRO A 24 -12.76 -19.16 -5.26
C PRO A 24 -12.25 -18.74 -6.65
N GLU A 25 -11.88 -19.71 -7.49
CA GLU A 25 -11.36 -19.48 -8.85
C GLU A 25 -12.34 -18.69 -9.76
N ASP A 26 -13.62 -18.61 -9.37
CA ASP A 26 -14.65 -17.87 -10.09
C ASP A 26 -14.92 -16.48 -9.52
N VAL A 27 -14.16 -16.01 -8.52
CA VAL A 27 -14.34 -14.71 -7.88
C VAL A 27 -13.17 -13.78 -8.15
N GLU A 28 -13.46 -12.63 -8.75
CA GLU A 28 -12.54 -11.50 -8.86
C GLU A 28 -12.76 -10.54 -7.69
N ARG A 29 -11.71 -9.89 -7.20
CA ARG A 29 -11.75 -8.90 -6.14
C ARG A 29 -11.18 -7.57 -6.59
N TYR A 30 -11.91 -6.50 -6.29
CA TYR A 30 -11.52 -5.12 -6.55
C TYR A 30 -11.70 -4.28 -5.29
N VAL A 31 -11.02 -3.13 -5.22
CA VAL A 31 -11.20 -2.15 -4.14
C VAL A 31 -11.42 -0.77 -4.75
N ALA A 32 -12.61 -0.20 -4.56
CA ALA A 32 -12.83 1.21 -4.80
C ALA A 32 -12.27 1.99 -3.60
N LYS A 33 -11.14 2.66 -3.81
CA LYS A 33 -10.49 3.47 -2.77
C LYS A 33 -11.38 4.62 -2.34
N ALA A 34 -11.25 5.05 -1.10
CA ALA A 34 -11.88 6.26 -0.59
C ALA A 34 -11.68 7.43 -1.56
N GLN A 35 -12.73 8.16 -1.90
CA GLN A 35 -12.74 9.23 -2.90
C GLN A 35 -12.30 8.79 -4.31
N GLY A 36 -12.34 7.50 -4.60
CA GLY A 36 -11.93 6.92 -5.88
C GLY A 36 -13.02 6.07 -6.52
N LEU A 37 -12.66 5.43 -7.62
CA LEU A 37 -13.56 4.56 -8.37
C LEU A 37 -12.79 3.41 -9.05
N ILE A 38 -13.53 2.36 -9.43
CA ILE A 38 -13.04 1.25 -10.24
C ILE A 38 -14.03 0.95 -11.36
N GLY A 39 -13.54 0.36 -12.46
CA GLY A 39 -14.39 -0.04 -13.58
C GLY A 39 -14.00 -1.40 -14.14
N PHE A 40 -14.98 -2.29 -14.33
CA PHE A 40 -14.78 -3.66 -14.78
C PHE A 40 -15.92 -4.14 -15.70
N GLU A 41 -15.60 -5.15 -16.50
CA GLU A 41 -16.58 -5.81 -17.38
C GLU A 41 -17.43 -6.79 -16.57
N VAL A 42 -18.69 -6.92 -16.94
CA VAL A 42 -19.64 -7.90 -16.39
C VAL A 42 -20.31 -8.68 -17.50
N PHE A 43 -20.72 -9.89 -17.17
CA PHE A 43 -21.40 -10.81 -18.08
C PHE A 43 -22.72 -11.28 -17.48
N ALA A 44 -23.67 -11.63 -18.33
CA ALA A 44 -24.98 -12.11 -17.89
C ALA A 44 -24.86 -13.31 -16.94
N GLY A 45 -25.45 -13.16 -15.76
CA GLY A 45 -25.43 -14.13 -14.67
C GLY A 45 -24.24 -14.02 -13.72
N ASP A 46 -23.35 -13.03 -13.89
CA ASP A 46 -22.37 -12.67 -12.87
C ASP A 46 -23.08 -12.04 -11.64
N ILE A 47 -22.46 -12.14 -10.47
CA ILE A 47 -22.94 -11.50 -9.24
C ILE A 47 -21.86 -10.54 -8.76
N ILE A 48 -22.24 -9.27 -8.57
CA ILE A 48 -21.38 -8.24 -7.97
C ILE A 48 -21.77 -8.09 -6.51
N SER A 49 -20.86 -8.41 -5.59
CA SER A 49 -21.03 -8.15 -4.16
C SER A 49 -20.24 -6.89 -3.77
N ILE A 50 -20.94 -5.86 -3.33
CA ILE A 50 -20.32 -4.63 -2.81
C ILE A 50 -20.33 -4.70 -1.29
N ILE A 51 -19.17 -4.61 -0.67
CA ILE A 51 -18.95 -4.81 0.77
C ILE A 51 -18.50 -3.50 1.39
N ASN A 52 -19.24 -3.05 2.39
CA ASN A 52 -18.93 -1.86 3.17
C ASN A 52 -17.99 -2.23 4.34
N THR A 53 -16.70 -2.20 4.12
CA THR A 53 -15.70 -2.76 5.06
C THR A 53 -15.65 -2.06 6.41
N GLU A 54 -15.90 -0.75 6.44
CA GLU A 54 -15.89 0.06 7.68
C GLU A 54 -17.27 0.58 8.10
N GLY A 55 -18.30 0.34 7.29
CA GLY A 55 -19.65 0.86 7.49
C GLY A 55 -19.81 2.33 7.07
N VAL A 56 -21.06 2.76 6.95
CA VAL A 56 -21.45 4.17 6.68
C VAL A 56 -21.02 4.74 5.32
N GLN A 57 -20.16 4.07 4.56
CA GLN A 57 -19.71 4.52 3.24
C GLN A 57 -20.82 4.33 2.18
N ILE A 58 -21.13 5.36 1.43
CA ILE A 58 -22.02 5.29 0.25
C ILE A 58 -21.22 4.66 -0.90
N ALA A 59 -21.90 3.83 -1.71
CA ALA A 59 -21.40 3.36 -2.99
C ALA A 59 -22.19 4.00 -4.12
N GLU A 60 -21.54 4.70 -5.05
CA GLU A 60 -22.17 5.18 -6.28
C GLU A 60 -21.87 4.18 -7.40
N VAL A 61 -22.92 3.62 -8.04
CA VAL A 61 -22.77 2.56 -9.03
C VAL A 61 -23.42 2.98 -10.34
N VAL A 62 -22.70 2.82 -11.46
CA VAL A 62 -23.18 3.06 -12.82
C VAL A 62 -22.92 1.84 -13.68
N ALA A 63 -23.91 1.45 -14.49
CA ALA A 63 -23.78 0.38 -15.48
C ALA A 63 -24.03 0.88 -16.91
N PHE A 64 -23.29 0.30 -17.86
CA PHE A 64 -23.38 0.58 -19.29
C PHE A 64 -23.52 -0.72 -20.07
N ASP A 65 -24.37 -0.76 -21.06
CA ASP A 65 -24.51 -1.88 -21.98
C ASP A 65 -23.34 -1.95 -23.00
N ASN A 66 -23.30 -3.01 -23.80
CA ASN A 66 -22.27 -3.19 -24.83
C ASN A 66 -22.28 -2.12 -25.92
N SER A 67 -23.35 -1.34 -26.05
CA SER A 67 -23.42 -0.19 -26.98
C SER A 67 -22.83 1.09 -26.36
N GLY A 68 -22.47 1.06 -25.06
CA GLY A 68 -21.99 2.20 -24.31
C GLY A 68 -23.11 3.07 -23.72
N LYS A 69 -24.37 2.65 -23.80
CA LYS A 69 -25.51 3.37 -23.23
C LYS A 69 -25.65 3.04 -21.74
N CYS A 70 -25.88 4.07 -20.93
CA CYS A 70 -26.13 3.89 -19.49
C CYS A 70 -27.47 3.16 -19.25
N SER A 71 -27.42 2.02 -18.55
CA SER A 71 -28.57 1.19 -18.21
C SER A 71 -28.34 0.49 -16.86
N GLN A 72 -29.05 0.92 -15.83
CA GLN A 72 -29.00 0.30 -14.49
C GLN A 72 -29.74 -1.05 -14.42
N ASP A 73 -30.57 -1.33 -15.42
CA ASP A 73 -31.31 -2.62 -15.50
C ASP A 73 -30.36 -3.81 -15.66
N ILE A 74 -29.17 -3.58 -16.23
CA ILE A 74 -28.10 -4.60 -16.37
C ILE A 74 -27.71 -5.23 -15.02
N ILE A 75 -27.73 -4.43 -13.96
CA ILE A 75 -27.36 -4.85 -12.60
C ILE A 75 -28.58 -4.90 -11.66
N SER A 76 -29.76 -5.01 -12.19
CA SER A 76 -31.02 -5.12 -11.45
C SER A 76 -31.26 -3.95 -10.47
N CYS A 77 -30.75 -2.75 -10.77
CA CYS A 77 -30.86 -1.58 -9.92
C CYS A 77 -31.76 -0.49 -10.47
N LYS A 78 -32.35 0.30 -9.56
CA LYS A 78 -33.15 1.49 -9.91
C LYS A 78 -32.28 2.74 -9.81
N LYS A 79 -32.41 3.64 -10.79
CA LYS A 79 -31.75 4.95 -10.78
C LYS A 79 -32.23 5.80 -9.62
N ASN A 80 -31.34 6.40 -8.86
CA ASN A 80 -31.67 7.30 -7.76
C ASN A 80 -30.73 8.50 -7.62
N SER A 81 -29.73 8.63 -8.51
CA SER A 81 -28.72 9.71 -8.51
C SER A 81 -28.29 10.07 -9.94
N ASP A 82 -27.70 11.22 -10.11
CA ASP A 82 -27.18 11.77 -11.38
C ASP A 82 -25.73 11.40 -11.70
N ALA A 83 -25.11 10.53 -10.92
CA ALA A 83 -23.72 10.12 -11.04
C ALA A 83 -22.71 11.28 -10.91
N SER A 84 -22.99 12.26 -10.07
CA SER A 84 -22.19 13.48 -9.96
C SER A 84 -20.76 13.23 -9.51
N PHE A 85 -20.55 12.31 -8.57
CA PHE A 85 -19.22 11.98 -8.07
C PHE A 85 -18.38 11.27 -9.13
N ILE A 86 -18.92 10.23 -9.79
CA ILE A 86 -18.23 9.49 -10.86
C ILE A 86 -17.84 10.44 -12.00
N LYS A 87 -18.74 11.33 -12.44
CA LYS A 87 -18.46 12.32 -13.47
C LYS A 87 -17.32 13.24 -13.07
N ASN A 88 -17.39 13.81 -11.87
CA ASN A 88 -16.37 14.73 -11.37
C ASN A 88 -14.98 14.08 -11.30
N ILE A 89 -14.89 12.86 -10.78
CA ILE A 89 -13.62 12.12 -10.67
C ILE A 89 -13.07 11.76 -12.05
N LEU A 90 -13.90 11.34 -13.00
CA LEU A 90 -13.46 11.01 -14.35
C LEU A 90 -12.98 12.25 -15.13
N GLU A 91 -13.57 13.43 -14.89
CA GLU A 91 -13.17 14.67 -15.55
C GLU A 91 -11.89 15.28 -14.97
N ASN A 92 -11.72 15.24 -13.64
CA ASN A 92 -10.75 16.08 -12.94
C ASN A 92 -9.56 15.32 -12.36
N SER A 93 -9.62 13.99 -12.21
CA SER A 93 -8.51 13.22 -11.64
C SER A 93 -7.56 12.70 -12.74
N PRO A 94 -6.27 13.06 -12.69
CA PRO A 94 -5.27 12.58 -13.66
C PRO A 94 -5.04 11.06 -13.59
N ASP A 95 -5.34 10.42 -12.47
CA ASP A 95 -5.10 9.00 -12.23
C ASP A 95 -6.04 8.09 -13.02
N ASN A 96 -7.14 8.65 -13.56
CA ASN A 96 -8.17 7.90 -14.29
C ASN A 96 -7.99 7.86 -15.81
N LYS A 97 -6.84 8.33 -16.35
CA LYS A 97 -6.57 8.35 -17.80
C LYS A 97 -6.75 6.97 -18.46
N PHE A 98 -6.33 5.91 -17.76
CA PHE A 98 -6.48 4.55 -18.26
C PHE A 98 -7.96 4.14 -18.37
N LEU A 99 -8.74 4.39 -17.34
CA LEU A 99 -10.17 4.10 -17.33
C LEU A 99 -10.89 4.92 -18.41
N LEU A 100 -10.59 6.21 -18.54
CA LEU A 100 -11.11 7.07 -19.62
C LEU A 100 -10.79 6.52 -21.00
N THR A 101 -9.58 6.01 -21.22
CA THR A 101 -9.18 5.38 -22.48
C THR A 101 -10.02 4.11 -22.75
N LYS A 102 -10.26 3.31 -21.71
CA LYS A 102 -11.10 2.10 -21.79
C LYS A 102 -12.57 2.45 -22.10
N LEU A 103 -13.10 3.50 -21.46
CA LEU A 103 -14.46 4.00 -21.73
C LEU A 103 -14.60 4.50 -23.17
N LYS A 104 -13.64 5.26 -23.66
CA LYS A 104 -13.60 5.73 -25.06
C LYS A 104 -13.58 4.56 -26.06
N LYS A 105 -12.75 3.54 -25.84
CA LYS A 105 -12.70 2.32 -26.67
C LYS A 105 -14.04 1.57 -26.72
N LYS A 106 -14.84 1.67 -25.68
CA LYS A 106 -16.17 1.06 -25.56
C LYS A 106 -17.30 1.99 -26.00
N ASN A 107 -17.01 3.17 -26.52
CA ASN A 107 -17.99 4.21 -26.89
C ASN A 107 -18.93 4.63 -25.72
N ILE A 108 -18.44 4.57 -24.49
CA ILE A 108 -19.19 4.96 -23.31
C ILE A 108 -19.13 6.47 -23.12
N ASP A 109 -20.31 7.13 -23.13
CA ASP A 109 -20.47 8.54 -22.79
C ASP A 109 -20.89 8.67 -21.31
N PHE A 110 -19.90 8.80 -20.42
CA PHE A 110 -20.16 8.89 -18.99
C PHE A 110 -20.83 10.22 -18.57
N HIS A 111 -20.79 11.27 -19.39
CA HIS A 111 -21.48 12.54 -19.08
C HIS A 111 -22.99 12.38 -18.99
N LYS A 112 -23.55 11.39 -19.70
CA LYS A 112 -24.98 11.04 -19.66
C LYS A 112 -25.30 9.96 -18.62
N ALA A 113 -24.33 9.56 -17.82
CA ALA A 113 -24.52 8.53 -16.81
C ALA A 113 -25.53 8.99 -15.73
N VAL A 114 -26.29 8.02 -15.26
CA VAL A 114 -27.12 8.09 -14.05
C VAL A 114 -26.76 6.91 -13.17
N SER A 115 -26.74 7.10 -11.86
CA SER A 115 -26.23 6.12 -10.91
C SER A 115 -27.32 5.58 -9.99
N THR A 116 -26.93 4.54 -9.26
CA THR A 116 -27.62 4.05 -8.08
C THR A 116 -26.70 4.27 -6.89
N ASN A 117 -27.16 5.04 -5.90
CA ASN A 117 -26.48 5.13 -4.61
C ASN A 117 -26.97 3.98 -3.73
N LEU A 118 -26.04 3.19 -3.26
CA LEU A 118 -26.22 2.07 -2.35
C LEU A 118 -25.62 2.45 -1.00
N PHE A 119 -26.14 1.86 0.05
CA PHE A 119 -25.76 2.15 1.43
C PHE A 119 -26.20 3.55 1.91
N ASN A 120 -26.10 3.79 3.19
CA ASN A 120 -26.45 5.06 3.84
C ASN A 120 -25.66 5.22 5.16
N GLY A 121 -25.96 6.28 5.92
CA GLY A 121 -25.30 6.59 7.19
C GLY A 121 -25.56 5.59 8.35
N GLU A 122 -26.45 4.61 8.16
CA GLU A 122 -26.75 3.55 9.14
C GLU A 122 -26.17 2.19 8.73
N THR A 123 -25.51 2.12 7.57
CA THR A 123 -24.92 0.88 7.03
C THR A 123 -23.87 0.32 8.00
N LYS A 124 -24.01 -0.96 8.32
CA LYS A 124 -23.13 -1.63 9.28
C LYS A 124 -21.80 -2.07 8.65
N VAL A 125 -20.83 -2.27 9.52
CA VAL A 125 -19.53 -2.86 9.17
C VAL A 125 -19.71 -4.23 8.54
N GLY A 126 -19.12 -4.42 7.35
CA GLY A 126 -19.19 -5.67 6.59
C GLY A 126 -20.52 -5.93 5.91
N GLU A 127 -21.45 -4.96 5.92
CA GLU A 127 -22.72 -5.09 5.18
C GLU A 127 -22.44 -5.24 3.69
N THR A 128 -23.10 -6.22 3.08
CA THR A 128 -22.90 -6.61 1.69
C THR A 128 -24.19 -6.51 0.91
N LEU A 129 -24.13 -5.95 -0.29
CA LEU A 129 -25.23 -5.94 -1.26
C LEU A 129 -24.81 -6.69 -2.52
N ASP A 130 -25.62 -7.65 -2.91
CA ASP A 130 -25.41 -8.45 -4.12
C ASP A 130 -26.26 -7.91 -5.27
N LEU A 131 -25.65 -7.70 -6.43
CA LEU A 131 -26.28 -7.24 -7.66
C LEU A 131 -26.11 -8.33 -8.72
N GLU A 132 -27.21 -8.84 -9.25
CA GLU A 132 -27.18 -9.79 -10.34
C GLU A 132 -27.06 -9.07 -11.69
N CYS A 133 -26.14 -9.52 -12.53
CA CYS A 133 -25.95 -9.00 -13.87
C CYS A 133 -26.87 -9.74 -14.85
N LEU A 134 -27.88 -9.05 -15.39
CA LEU A 134 -28.84 -9.61 -16.34
C LEU A 134 -28.29 -9.66 -17.77
N GLU A 135 -27.40 -8.75 -18.11
CA GLU A 135 -26.80 -8.61 -19.43
C GLU A 135 -25.30 -8.35 -19.34
N ASN A 136 -24.60 -8.51 -20.48
CA ASN A 136 -23.20 -8.13 -20.58
C ASN A 136 -23.05 -6.60 -20.60
N GLY A 137 -22.03 -6.08 -19.91
CA GLY A 137 -21.82 -4.65 -19.87
C GLY A 137 -20.52 -4.23 -19.18
N PHE A 138 -20.50 -2.98 -18.77
CA PHE A 138 -19.41 -2.38 -18.03
C PHE A 138 -19.94 -1.66 -16.80
N VAL A 139 -19.39 -1.93 -15.62
CA VAL A 139 -19.83 -1.33 -14.36
C VAL A 139 -18.72 -0.47 -13.77
N ILE A 140 -19.09 0.68 -13.23
CA ILE A 140 -18.23 1.56 -12.44
C ILE A 140 -18.79 1.59 -11.03
N VAL A 141 -17.94 1.38 -10.03
CA VAL A 141 -18.24 1.53 -8.61
C VAL A 141 -17.32 2.58 -8.03
N ALA A 142 -17.89 3.55 -7.34
CA ALA A 142 -17.15 4.60 -6.66
C ALA A 142 -17.46 4.62 -5.15
N ALA A 143 -16.49 5.05 -4.36
CA ALA A 143 -16.62 5.34 -2.94
C ALA A 143 -16.60 6.88 -2.73
N PRO A 144 -17.73 7.58 -2.90
CA PRO A 144 -17.79 9.02 -2.83
C PRO A 144 -17.48 9.55 -1.42
N GLY A 145 -16.96 10.76 -1.37
CA GLY A 145 -16.71 11.50 -0.16
C GLY A 145 -16.03 12.83 -0.47
N GLU A 146 -16.06 13.71 0.50
CA GLU A 146 -15.36 15.00 0.45
C GLU A 146 -14.15 14.96 1.39
N ASP A 147 -13.26 15.93 1.26
CA ASP A 147 -12.17 16.11 2.20
C ASP A 147 -12.71 16.34 3.61
N MET A 148 -12.16 15.60 4.57
CA MET A 148 -12.58 15.71 5.96
C MET A 148 -11.87 16.86 6.64
N ALA A 149 -12.62 17.79 7.23
CA ALA A 149 -12.04 18.77 8.14
C ALA A 149 -11.74 18.14 9.51
N VAL A 150 -10.84 18.77 10.28
CA VAL A 150 -10.39 18.24 11.59
C VAL A 150 -11.51 18.10 12.62
N ASP A 151 -12.63 18.77 12.41
CA ASP A 151 -13.82 18.82 13.28
C ASP A 151 -15.07 18.13 12.72
N THR A 152 -15.01 17.51 11.54
CA THR A 152 -16.19 16.92 10.88
C THR A 152 -16.36 15.42 11.08
N GLN A 153 -15.31 14.66 11.35
CA GLN A 153 -15.34 13.22 11.60
C GLN A 153 -16.09 12.36 10.55
N ASN A 154 -16.03 12.74 9.28
CA ASN A 154 -16.72 12.08 8.16
C ASN A 154 -15.75 11.54 7.09
N PRO A 155 -14.74 10.73 7.42
CA PRO A 155 -13.80 10.21 6.44
C PRO A 155 -14.51 9.37 5.40
N ALA A 156 -14.16 9.53 4.12
CA ALA A 156 -14.47 8.53 3.11
C ALA A 156 -13.64 7.26 3.37
N THR A 157 -14.21 6.10 3.08
CA THR A 157 -13.55 4.80 3.30
C THR A 157 -13.60 3.93 2.05
N ASP A 158 -12.76 2.90 2.00
CA ASP A 158 -12.70 1.96 0.87
C ASP A 158 -13.96 1.10 0.81
N LEU A 159 -14.36 0.71 -0.41
CA LEU A 159 -15.36 -0.34 -0.65
C LEU A 159 -14.69 -1.53 -1.31
N GLU A 160 -14.93 -2.73 -0.79
CA GLU A 160 -14.52 -3.96 -1.45
C GLU A 160 -15.62 -4.40 -2.43
N VAL A 161 -15.23 -4.83 -3.63
CA VAL A 161 -16.12 -5.34 -4.66
C VAL A 161 -15.65 -6.71 -5.09
N ARG A 162 -16.52 -7.70 -5.00
CA ARG A 162 -16.29 -9.06 -5.50
C ARG A 162 -17.19 -9.32 -6.69
N VAL A 163 -16.64 -9.88 -7.75
CA VAL A 163 -17.40 -10.28 -8.93
C VAL A 163 -17.31 -11.79 -9.06
N LYS A 164 -18.39 -12.49 -8.72
CA LYS A 164 -18.51 -13.93 -8.91
C LYS A 164 -18.91 -14.20 -10.34
N ARG A 165 -18.03 -14.83 -11.11
CA ARG A 165 -18.24 -15.15 -12.51
C ARG A 165 -19.09 -16.39 -12.67
N LYS A 166 -20.18 -16.28 -13.44
CA LYS A 166 -20.98 -17.45 -13.86
C LYS A 166 -20.16 -18.40 -14.73
N ASN A 167 -19.33 -17.84 -15.61
CA ASN A 167 -18.40 -18.61 -16.45
C ASN A 167 -16.95 -18.29 -16.05
N ARG A 168 -16.22 -19.26 -15.54
CA ARG A 168 -14.83 -19.11 -15.09
C ARG A 168 -13.87 -18.62 -16.20
N ILE A 169 -14.16 -18.85 -17.47
CA ILE A 169 -13.36 -18.35 -18.61
C ILE A 169 -13.33 -16.82 -18.63
N ASN A 170 -14.33 -16.16 -18.06
CA ASN A 170 -14.41 -14.70 -17.96
C ASN A 170 -13.61 -14.14 -16.77
N ASN A 171 -13.09 -15.01 -15.89
CA ASN A 171 -12.30 -14.56 -14.75
C ASN A 171 -10.94 -14.05 -15.23
N LYS A 172 -10.64 -12.78 -14.95
CA LYS A 172 -9.38 -12.11 -15.28
C LYS A 172 -8.46 -11.97 -14.07
N SER A 173 -8.80 -12.52 -12.91
CA SER A 173 -7.97 -12.42 -11.71
C SER A 173 -6.62 -13.12 -11.85
N ASN A 174 -6.50 -14.06 -12.80
CA ASN A 174 -5.27 -14.81 -13.06
C ASN A 174 -4.35 -14.14 -14.10
N TYR A 175 -4.72 -12.96 -14.62
CA TYR A 175 -3.87 -12.18 -15.54
C TYR A 175 -4.18 -10.71 -15.39
N TYR A 176 -3.17 -9.93 -15.03
CA TYR A 176 -3.32 -8.50 -14.99
C TYR A 176 -2.06 -7.78 -15.46
N LEU A 177 -2.19 -7.06 -16.57
CA LEU A 177 -1.18 -6.12 -17.05
C LEU A 177 -1.57 -4.72 -16.55
N PRO A 178 -0.87 -4.17 -15.55
CA PRO A 178 -1.20 -2.86 -15.00
C PRO A 178 -1.04 -1.75 -16.05
N PRO A 179 -1.77 -0.63 -15.89
CA PRO A 179 -1.54 0.55 -16.71
C PRO A 179 -0.07 0.95 -16.73
N PRO A 180 0.46 1.44 -17.85
CA PRO A 180 1.80 2.00 -17.87
C PRO A 180 1.92 3.17 -16.89
N LEU A 181 3.06 3.24 -16.20
CA LEU A 181 3.37 4.33 -15.27
C LEU A 181 3.67 5.67 -15.98
N ALA A 182 4.11 5.58 -17.26
CA ALA A 182 4.39 6.70 -18.15
C ALA A 182 4.38 6.21 -19.60
N ASP A 183 4.76 7.08 -20.56
CA ASP A 183 4.95 6.66 -21.95
C ASP A 183 6.05 5.59 -22.04
N ILE A 184 5.71 4.44 -22.61
CA ILE A 184 6.59 3.28 -22.73
C ILE A 184 7.63 3.55 -23.81
N LYS A 185 8.92 3.32 -23.50
CA LYS A 185 10.03 3.31 -24.46
C LYS A 185 10.11 1.95 -25.16
N ASP A 186 10.10 0.86 -24.37
CA ASP A 186 10.13 -0.52 -24.85
C ASP A 186 9.23 -1.40 -23.97
N GLU A 187 8.58 -2.41 -24.55
CA GLU A 187 7.78 -3.41 -23.82
C GLU A 187 8.05 -4.81 -24.38
N PHE A 188 8.29 -5.76 -23.49
CA PHE A 188 8.59 -7.15 -23.81
C PHE A 188 7.73 -8.10 -22.99
N ILE A 189 7.13 -9.10 -23.63
CA ILE A 189 6.55 -10.26 -22.94
C ILE A 189 7.57 -11.39 -23.01
N ILE A 190 7.99 -11.87 -21.85
CA ILE A 190 8.90 -13.00 -21.69
C ILE A 190 8.04 -14.23 -21.44
N SER A 191 7.99 -15.12 -22.43
CA SER A 191 7.25 -16.38 -22.29
C SER A 191 7.85 -17.22 -21.17
N ASN A 192 7.00 -17.96 -20.47
CA ASN A 192 7.47 -18.86 -19.43
C ASN A 192 8.60 -19.77 -19.95
N SER A 193 9.50 -20.13 -19.08
CA SER A 193 10.66 -20.97 -19.38
C SER A 193 11.68 -20.36 -20.36
N THR A 194 11.66 -19.04 -20.56
CA THR A 194 12.60 -18.32 -21.41
C THR A 194 13.27 -17.14 -20.69
N ALA A 195 14.27 -16.54 -21.35
CA ALA A 195 14.85 -15.25 -20.94
C ALA A 195 15.11 -14.38 -22.16
N ILE A 196 15.13 -13.07 -21.94
CA ILE A 196 15.54 -12.09 -22.94
C ILE A 196 16.65 -11.18 -22.37
N SER A 197 17.42 -10.60 -23.26
CA SER A 197 18.36 -9.53 -22.93
C SER A 197 18.04 -8.25 -23.72
N TYR A 198 18.33 -7.11 -23.10
CA TYR A 198 18.06 -5.79 -23.66
C TYR A 198 19.01 -4.74 -23.10
N GLU A 199 19.19 -3.62 -23.82
CA GLU A 199 20.02 -2.52 -23.38
C GLU A 199 19.17 -1.41 -22.76
N VAL A 200 19.72 -0.74 -21.71
CA VAL A 200 19.06 0.36 -21.01
C VAL A 200 20.06 1.48 -20.78
N GLU A 201 19.66 2.72 -21.07
CA GLU A 201 20.51 3.88 -20.82
C GLU A 201 20.53 4.29 -19.34
N ALA A 202 21.65 4.89 -18.90
CA ALA A 202 21.75 5.47 -17.57
C ALA A 202 20.61 6.47 -17.29
N GLY A 203 19.92 6.27 -16.17
CA GLY A 203 18.78 7.06 -15.73
C GLY A 203 17.41 6.54 -16.19
N ASP A 204 17.34 5.68 -17.20
CA ASP A 204 16.08 5.05 -17.63
C ASP A 204 15.55 4.10 -16.53
N PHE A 205 14.27 3.76 -16.62
CA PHE A 205 13.60 2.90 -15.63
C PHE A 205 13.20 1.58 -16.26
N ILE A 206 13.31 0.51 -15.48
CA ILE A 206 12.96 -0.86 -15.86
C ILE A 206 11.87 -1.35 -14.91
N GLN A 207 10.69 -1.67 -15.44
CA GLN A 207 9.60 -2.26 -14.68
C GLN A 207 9.48 -3.74 -15.04
N VAL A 208 9.70 -4.63 -14.08
CA VAL A 208 9.49 -6.08 -14.23
C VAL A 208 8.16 -6.42 -13.58
N ILE A 209 7.24 -7.03 -14.32
CA ILE A 209 5.83 -7.24 -13.93
C ILE A 209 5.51 -8.73 -13.96
N ASP A 210 5.00 -9.24 -12.85
CA ASP A 210 4.40 -10.57 -12.76
C ASP A 210 2.95 -10.50 -13.22
N LEU A 211 2.65 -11.05 -14.40
CA LEU A 211 1.35 -10.92 -15.05
C LEU A 211 0.26 -11.77 -14.39
N TYR A 212 0.64 -12.95 -13.89
CA TYR A 212 -0.31 -13.95 -13.37
C TYR A 212 -0.26 -14.08 -11.85
N GLY A 213 0.75 -13.47 -11.24
CA GLY A 213 1.10 -13.70 -9.85
C GLY A 213 1.86 -15.00 -9.64
N ARG A 214 2.61 -15.09 -8.55
CA ARG A 214 3.38 -16.26 -8.12
C ARG A 214 4.46 -16.72 -9.09
N GLN A 215 4.94 -15.86 -9.97
CA GLN A 215 5.97 -16.15 -10.94
C GLN A 215 7.31 -15.55 -10.52
N CYS A 216 8.32 -16.37 -10.35
CA CYS A 216 9.71 -15.93 -10.15
C CYS A 216 10.29 -15.41 -11.47
N SER A 217 11.00 -14.28 -11.40
CA SER A 217 11.81 -13.75 -12.50
C SER A 217 13.25 -13.55 -12.02
N ASP A 218 14.17 -14.31 -12.56
CA ASP A 218 15.58 -14.07 -12.31
C ASP A 218 16.02 -12.85 -13.11
N PHE A 219 16.71 -11.94 -12.45
CA PHE A 219 17.12 -10.65 -13.01
C PHE A 219 18.62 -10.47 -12.85
N GLN A 220 19.29 -10.15 -13.97
CA GLN A 220 20.72 -9.95 -14.01
C GLN A 220 21.08 -8.72 -14.85
N VAL A 221 22.13 -7.99 -14.43
CA VAL A 221 22.51 -6.73 -15.03
C VAL A 221 24.03 -6.60 -15.10
N PHE A 222 24.53 -6.07 -16.20
CA PHE A 222 25.94 -5.76 -16.43
C PHE A 222 26.13 -4.28 -16.75
N ASP A 223 27.24 -3.70 -16.31
CA ASP A 223 27.73 -2.42 -16.81
C ASP A 223 28.17 -2.59 -18.26
N ALA A 224 27.48 -1.95 -19.21
CA ALA A 224 27.75 -2.08 -20.62
C ALA A 224 29.17 -1.63 -21.01
N ALA A 225 29.73 -0.60 -20.32
CA ALA A 225 31.08 -0.12 -20.58
C ALA A 225 32.16 -1.07 -20.08
N LYS A 226 31.94 -1.79 -18.98
CA LYS A 226 32.83 -2.87 -18.49
C LYS A 226 32.75 -4.07 -19.45
N LEU A 227 31.53 -4.45 -19.85
CA LEU A 227 31.30 -5.60 -20.75
C LEU A 227 31.96 -5.41 -22.12
N GLN A 228 31.90 -4.21 -22.71
CA GLN A 228 32.60 -3.87 -23.95
C GLN A 228 34.13 -4.02 -23.85
N LYS A 229 34.68 -3.99 -22.66
CA LYS A 229 36.11 -4.22 -22.38
C LYS A 229 36.42 -5.69 -22.04
N GLY A 230 35.45 -6.59 -22.16
CA GLY A 230 35.56 -8.00 -21.79
C GLY A 230 35.53 -8.23 -20.27
N ILE A 231 35.06 -7.28 -19.48
CA ILE A 231 34.95 -7.39 -18.01
C ILE A 231 33.50 -7.77 -17.67
N GLU A 232 33.27 -9.03 -17.35
CA GLU A 232 31.96 -9.61 -17.10
C GLU A 232 31.56 -9.48 -15.62
N LEU A 233 31.41 -8.25 -15.12
CA LEU A 233 30.90 -7.99 -13.78
C LEU A 233 29.39 -7.71 -13.83
N SER A 234 28.65 -8.60 -13.22
CA SER A 234 27.20 -8.49 -13.07
C SER A 234 26.81 -8.15 -11.63
N ILE A 235 25.53 -7.99 -11.35
CA ILE A 235 25.04 -7.87 -9.97
C ILE A 235 25.62 -9.01 -9.13
N ASP A 236 26.22 -8.62 -7.99
CA ASP A 236 26.70 -9.55 -6.97
C ASP A 236 25.81 -9.50 -5.72
N PRO A 237 24.98 -10.52 -5.50
CA PRO A 237 24.10 -10.58 -4.33
C PRO A 237 24.85 -10.57 -2.99
N ILE A 238 26.07 -11.13 -2.92
CA ILE A 238 26.85 -11.20 -1.69
C ILE A 238 27.37 -9.80 -1.34
N VAL A 239 27.96 -9.11 -2.32
CA VAL A 239 28.44 -7.72 -2.14
C VAL A 239 27.26 -6.82 -1.78
N THR A 240 26.13 -6.95 -2.48
CA THR A 240 24.93 -6.17 -2.20
C THR A 240 24.47 -6.37 -0.75
N ARG A 241 24.26 -7.61 -0.30
CA ARG A 241 23.85 -7.88 1.09
C ARG A 241 24.83 -7.35 2.12
N SER A 242 26.13 -7.45 1.84
CA SER A 242 27.17 -6.96 2.74
C SER A 242 27.14 -5.43 2.91
N ILE A 243 26.80 -4.69 1.84
CA ILE A 243 26.71 -3.24 1.85
C ILE A 243 25.41 -2.76 2.51
N ILE A 244 24.26 -3.36 2.14
CA ILE A 244 22.94 -2.88 2.58
C ILE A 244 22.49 -3.49 3.91
N GLY A 245 23.06 -4.63 4.32
CA GLY A 245 22.64 -5.35 5.53
C GLY A 245 21.26 -6.02 5.46
N LEU A 246 20.70 -6.18 4.25
CA LEU A 246 19.38 -6.76 3.99
C LEU A 246 19.50 -7.91 3.01
N ASN A 247 18.50 -8.80 2.97
CA ASN A 247 18.45 -9.87 1.97
C ASN A 247 18.38 -9.33 0.54
N TYR A 248 17.56 -8.33 0.30
CA TYR A 248 17.41 -7.66 -1.01
C TYR A 248 17.23 -6.15 -0.80
N ALA A 249 17.56 -5.38 -1.84
CA ALA A 249 17.40 -3.93 -1.80
C ALA A 249 15.91 -3.54 -1.87
N MET A 250 15.53 -2.55 -1.07
CA MET A 250 14.18 -2.00 -0.99
C MET A 250 14.20 -0.50 -1.27
N PRO A 251 13.11 0.10 -1.78
CA PRO A 251 13.03 1.55 -1.91
C PRO A 251 13.42 2.27 -0.62
N GLY A 252 14.14 3.39 -0.72
CA GLY A 252 14.60 4.16 0.44
C GLY A 252 16.11 4.22 0.55
N LEU A 253 16.64 4.06 1.77
CA LEU A 253 18.06 4.21 2.05
C LEU A 253 18.91 3.07 1.44
N PHE A 254 18.41 1.85 1.48
CA PHE A 254 19.11 0.63 1.05
C PHE A 254 18.56 0.10 -0.28
N ALA A 255 18.49 0.98 -1.29
CA ALA A 255 17.77 0.72 -2.52
C ALA A 255 18.62 0.19 -3.69
N LYS A 256 19.94 0.02 -3.52
CA LYS A 256 20.83 -0.24 -4.66
C LYS A 256 21.38 -1.66 -4.67
N TYR A 257 21.55 -2.18 -5.88
CA TYR A 257 22.27 -3.42 -6.17
C TYR A 257 23.61 -3.09 -6.80
N PHE A 258 24.64 -3.83 -6.41
CA PHE A 258 26.04 -3.56 -6.72
C PHE A 258 26.69 -4.72 -7.46
N ASP A 259 27.69 -4.43 -8.27
CA ASP A 259 28.62 -5.42 -8.79
C ASP A 259 29.74 -5.72 -7.76
N ARG A 260 30.67 -6.61 -8.14
CA ARG A 260 31.79 -7.00 -7.27
C ARG A 260 32.76 -5.87 -6.98
N ASP A 261 32.87 -4.88 -7.85
CA ASP A 261 33.68 -3.67 -7.63
C ASP A 261 32.97 -2.65 -6.73
N GLN A 262 31.78 -2.97 -6.21
CA GLN A 262 30.92 -2.12 -5.39
C GLN A 262 30.32 -0.93 -6.17
N ASP A 263 30.29 -1.02 -7.48
CA ASP A 263 29.61 -0.04 -8.33
C ASP A 263 28.11 -0.31 -8.34
N ALA A 264 27.30 0.72 -8.09
CA ALA A 264 25.85 0.61 -8.17
C ALA A 264 25.40 0.45 -9.63
N LEU A 265 24.63 -0.59 -9.92
CA LEU A 265 24.09 -0.87 -11.25
C LEU A 265 22.63 -0.42 -11.38
N VAL A 266 21.78 -0.75 -10.43
CA VAL A 266 20.36 -0.36 -10.41
C VAL A 266 19.94 0.09 -9.01
N GLU A 267 18.94 0.97 -8.96
CA GLU A 267 18.28 1.41 -7.73
C GLU A 267 16.80 1.02 -7.79
N VAL A 268 16.28 0.42 -6.73
CA VAL A 268 14.86 0.09 -6.60
C VAL A 268 14.09 1.37 -6.27
N ILE A 269 13.15 1.75 -7.13
CA ILE A 269 12.31 2.94 -6.98
C ILE A 269 10.93 2.56 -6.44
N GLN A 270 10.33 1.50 -7.00
CA GLN A 270 9.04 0.99 -6.50
C GLN A 270 9.07 -0.53 -6.43
N ASP A 271 8.44 -1.06 -5.41
CA ASP A 271 8.27 -2.50 -5.21
C ASP A 271 6.86 -2.75 -4.65
N THR A 272 6.01 -3.39 -5.41
CA THR A 272 4.62 -3.68 -5.03
C THR A 272 4.43 -5.07 -4.42
N CYS A 273 5.50 -5.88 -4.35
CA CYS A 273 5.47 -7.22 -3.76
C CYS A 273 6.08 -7.23 -2.35
N GLY A 274 7.27 -6.66 -2.18
CA GLY A 274 8.01 -6.64 -0.93
C GLY A 274 8.54 -8.01 -0.50
N ARG A 275 8.75 -8.94 -1.45
CA ARG A 275 9.36 -10.25 -1.18
C ARG A 275 10.13 -10.75 -2.38
N HIS A 276 11.46 -10.86 -2.20
CA HIS A 276 12.42 -11.28 -3.22
C HIS A 276 13.53 -12.11 -2.57
N ASP A 277 14.34 -12.77 -3.40
CA ASP A 277 15.46 -13.56 -2.93
C ASP A 277 16.78 -13.15 -3.60
N THR A 278 17.86 -13.26 -2.85
CA THR A 278 19.25 -13.14 -3.32
C THR A 278 20.17 -14.21 -2.73
N PHE A 279 19.66 -15.20 -2.02
CA PHE A 279 20.43 -16.33 -1.49
C PHE A 279 20.58 -17.44 -2.53
N GLY A 280 19.51 -17.73 -3.28
CA GLY A 280 19.51 -18.72 -4.34
C GLY A 280 20.20 -18.22 -5.61
N ASN A 281 20.83 -19.13 -6.34
CA ASN A 281 21.19 -18.89 -7.73
C ASN A 281 19.97 -19.03 -8.62
N ALA A 282 20.01 -18.48 -9.82
CA ALA A 282 19.10 -18.88 -10.89
C ALA A 282 19.13 -20.40 -11.06
N CYS A 283 17.97 -21.02 -11.23
CA CYS A 283 17.89 -22.48 -11.36
C CYS A 283 18.79 -22.97 -12.49
N SER A 284 19.36 -24.18 -12.30
CA SER A 284 20.35 -24.76 -13.22
C SER A 284 19.99 -26.20 -13.58
N ALA A 285 20.54 -26.72 -14.67
CA ALA A 285 20.35 -28.14 -15.07
C ALA A 285 20.64 -29.10 -13.92
N LYS A 286 21.73 -28.87 -13.18
CA LYS A 286 22.11 -29.72 -12.05
C LYS A 286 21.03 -29.80 -10.96
N TYR A 287 20.35 -28.68 -10.65
CA TYR A 287 19.26 -28.66 -9.67
C TYR A 287 18.16 -29.68 -10.02
N TYR A 288 17.75 -29.68 -11.29
CA TYR A 288 16.70 -30.58 -11.78
C TYR A 288 17.20 -32.04 -11.94
N GLU A 289 18.42 -32.23 -12.45
CA GLU A 289 19.03 -33.53 -12.63
C GLU A 289 19.22 -34.29 -11.30
N ASP A 290 19.61 -33.59 -10.23
CA ASP A 290 19.81 -34.18 -8.90
C ASP A 290 18.51 -34.74 -8.30
N VAL A 291 17.35 -34.25 -8.75
CA VAL A 291 16.03 -34.77 -8.35
C VAL A 291 15.33 -35.58 -9.45
N GLY A 292 16.04 -35.92 -10.53
CA GLY A 292 15.60 -36.89 -11.55
C GLY A 292 14.97 -36.26 -12.81
N TYR A 293 14.97 -34.96 -12.98
CA TYR A 293 14.40 -34.27 -14.15
C TYR A 293 15.50 -33.87 -15.14
N PHE A 294 15.93 -34.81 -15.97
CA PHE A 294 16.97 -34.58 -16.98
C PHE A 294 16.44 -33.78 -18.18
N GLY A 295 17.21 -32.81 -18.65
CA GLY A 295 16.86 -31.98 -19.80
C GLY A 295 15.75 -30.95 -19.51
N HIS A 296 15.44 -30.69 -18.25
CA HIS A 296 14.50 -29.66 -17.84
C HIS A 296 15.02 -28.27 -18.22
N ALA A 297 14.14 -27.37 -18.70
CA ALA A 297 14.47 -25.97 -18.91
C ALA A 297 14.95 -25.34 -17.61
N ASN A 298 15.91 -24.42 -17.70
CA ASN A 298 16.43 -23.74 -16.50
C ASN A 298 16.91 -22.33 -16.83
N CYS A 299 16.87 -21.44 -15.85
CA CYS A 299 17.21 -20.02 -16.03
C CYS A 299 18.68 -19.80 -16.35
N SER A 300 19.60 -20.66 -15.89
CA SER A 300 21.03 -20.53 -16.19
C SER A 300 21.31 -20.74 -17.68
N ASP A 301 20.71 -21.74 -18.32
CA ASP A 301 20.84 -21.97 -19.75
C ASP A 301 20.11 -20.89 -20.54
N ASN A 302 18.94 -20.43 -20.07
CA ASN A 302 18.21 -19.31 -20.67
C ASN A 302 19.05 -18.02 -20.68
N PHE A 303 19.75 -17.70 -19.58
CA PHE A 303 20.67 -16.57 -19.53
C PHE A 303 21.87 -16.74 -20.47
N ASN A 304 22.45 -17.94 -20.54
CA ASN A 304 23.54 -18.22 -21.48
C ASN A 304 23.11 -17.93 -22.94
N GLN A 305 21.90 -18.32 -23.33
CA GLN A 305 21.36 -18.04 -24.65
C GLN A 305 21.07 -16.56 -24.85
N ALA A 306 20.40 -15.91 -23.90
CA ALA A 306 20.00 -14.51 -24.00
C ALA A 306 21.20 -13.55 -24.02
N LEU A 307 22.27 -13.83 -23.28
CA LEU A 307 23.45 -12.97 -23.17
C LEU A 307 24.55 -13.26 -24.21
N LYS A 308 24.40 -14.32 -24.98
CA LYS A 308 25.36 -14.68 -26.06
C LYS A 308 25.61 -13.55 -27.08
N PRO A 309 24.59 -12.76 -27.52
CA PRO A 309 24.83 -11.65 -28.43
C PRO A 309 25.75 -10.56 -27.89
N PHE A 310 25.87 -10.46 -26.55
CA PHE A 310 26.72 -9.49 -25.87
C PHE A 310 28.13 -10.04 -25.55
N GLY A 311 28.45 -11.24 -26.02
CA GLY A 311 29.76 -11.87 -25.82
C GLY A 311 30.02 -12.36 -24.40
N VAL A 312 28.99 -12.54 -23.58
CA VAL A 312 29.11 -13.07 -22.22
C VAL A 312 29.35 -14.58 -22.26
N ASN A 313 30.34 -15.04 -21.51
CA ASN A 313 30.69 -16.44 -21.44
C ASN A 313 29.61 -17.29 -20.75
N GLU A 314 29.38 -18.49 -21.29
CA GLU A 314 28.44 -19.45 -20.72
C GLU A 314 28.88 -19.89 -19.29
N ARG A 315 27.89 -20.03 -18.39
CA ARG A 315 28.08 -20.46 -17.02
C ARG A 315 27.11 -21.58 -16.67
N ARG A 316 27.53 -22.51 -15.82
CA ARG A 316 26.66 -23.58 -15.33
C ARG A 316 25.66 -23.13 -14.28
N GLY A 317 25.94 -22.04 -13.60
CA GLY A 317 25.06 -21.42 -12.60
C GLY A 317 25.26 -19.92 -12.61
N TRP A 318 24.18 -19.18 -12.47
CA TRP A 318 24.15 -17.74 -12.44
C TRP A 318 23.71 -17.25 -11.07
N GLN A 319 24.45 -16.32 -10.48
CA GLN A 319 23.92 -15.49 -9.43
C GLN A 319 22.85 -14.58 -10.05
N ALA A 320 21.77 -14.32 -9.35
CA ALA A 320 20.71 -13.43 -9.81
C ALA A 320 19.99 -12.76 -8.63
N ILE A 321 19.22 -11.74 -8.93
CA ILE A 321 18.13 -11.33 -8.06
C ILE A 321 16.93 -12.15 -8.50
N ASN A 322 16.41 -12.99 -7.61
CA ASN A 322 15.22 -13.80 -7.87
C ASN A 322 14.00 -12.95 -7.44
N LEU A 323 13.48 -12.16 -8.38
CA LEU A 323 12.32 -11.29 -8.15
C LEU A 323 11.08 -12.15 -7.88
N PHE A 324 10.26 -11.70 -6.93
CA PHE A 324 9.02 -12.34 -6.47
C PHE A 324 9.21 -13.69 -5.76
N PHE A 325 10.42 -14.22 -5.69
CA PHE A 325 10.69 -15.51 -5.07
C PHE A 325 10.60 -15.43 -3.54
N ASN A 326 9.83 -16.34 -2.94
CA ASN A 326 9.63 -16.39 -1.49
C ASN A 326 10.58 -17.39 -0.85
N THR A 327 11.66 -16.91 -0.30
CA THR A 327 12.63 -17.71 0.46
C THR A 327 12.90 -17.11 1.81
N GLY A 328 13.49 -17.88 2.70
CA GLY A 328 13.94 -17.40 3.99
C GLY A 328 14.79 -18.45 4.70
N LEU A 329 15.35 -18.04 5.81
CA LEU A 329 16.04 -18.91 6.75
C LEU A 329 15.14 -19.12 7.97
N ASP A 330 14.94 -20.38 8.36
CA ASP A 330 14.25 -20.70 9.61
C ASP A 330 15.17 -20.52 10.83
N ALA A 331 14.63 -20.77 12.02
CA ALA A 331 15.38 -20.67 13.26
C ALA A 331 16.57 -21.66 13.35
N ALA A 332 16.59 -22.69 12.54
CA ALA A 332 17.69 -23.67 12.43
C ALA A 332 18.67 -23.34 11.28
N ASN A 333 18.55 -22.17 10.66
CA ASN A 333 19.31 -21.76 9.48
C ASN A 333 19.09 -22.62 8.23
N VAL A 334 17.95 -23.29 8.12
CA VAL A 334 17.57 -24.04 6.93
C VAL A 334 16.93 -23.06 5.94
N LEU A 335 17.45 -23.04 4.71
CA LEU A 335 16.83 -22.29 3.61
C LEU A 335 15.54 -22.98 3.20
N PHE A 336 14.42 -22.28 3.26
CA PHE A 336 13.13 -22.77 2.80
C PHE A 336 12.67 -22.02 1.55
N PHE A 337 11.86 -22.70 0.75
CA PHE A 337 11.14 -22.15 -0.40
C PHE A 337 9.65 -22.27 -0.14
N ASP A 338 8.90 -21.23 -0.45
CA ASP A 338 7.46 -21.22 -0.26
C ASP A 338 6.80 -20.50 -1.44
N ILE A 339 5.47 -20.61 -1.53
CA ILE A 339 4.69 -19.99 -2.59
C ILE A 339 4.96 -18.47 -2.63
N PRO A 340 5.24 -17.90 -3.82
CA PRO A 340 5.46 -16.46 -3.97
C PRO A 340 4.31 -15.60 -3.47
N TRP A 341 4.64 -14.41 -2.98
CA TRP A 341 3.65 -13.46 -2.48
C TRP A 341 3.09 -12.54 -3.56
N SER A 342 3.64 -12.58 -4.76
CA SER A 342 3.18 -11.75 -5.85
C SER A 342 1.76 -12.11 -6.28
N THR A 343 0.98 -11.10 -6.56
CA THR A 343 -0.36 -11.16 -7.14
C THR A 343 -0.31 -10.66 -8.59
N PRO A 344 -1.31 -10.98 -9.42
CA PRO A 344 -1.34 -10.51 -10.80
C PRO A 344 -1.11 -9.00 -10.91
N GLY A 345 -0.11 -8.60 -11.70
CA GLY A 345 0.25 -7.19 -11.92
C GLY A 345 1.23 -6.61 -10.90
N ASN A 346 1.70 -7.37 -9.91
CA ASN A 346 2.80 -6.90 -9.06
C ASN A 346 4.05 -6.64 -9.88
N TYR A 347 4.83 -5.64 -9.48
CA TYR A 347 6.02 -5.25 -10.20
C TYR A 347 7.12 -4.72 -9.27
N VAL A 348 8.34 -4.71 -9.80
CA VAL A 348 9.47 -3.95 -9.29
C VAL A 348 9.91 -2.94 -10.35
N LEU A 349 10.09 -1.68 -9.97
CA LEU A 349 10.59 -0.61 -10.81
C LEU A 349 12.01 -0.25 -10.40
N PHE A 350 12.97 -0.45 -11.29
CA PHE A 350 14.36 -0.07 -11.10
C PHE A 350 14.70 1.19 -11.87
N GLN A 351 15.70 1.94 -11.41
CA GLN A 351 16.38 2.97 -12.18
C GLN A 351 17.81 2.52 -12.51
N ALA A 352 18.18 2.55 -13.78
CA ALA A 352 19.53 2.26 -14.23
C ALA A 352 20.52 3.34 -13.76
N GLN A 353 21.58 2.95 -13.06
CA GLN A 353 22.60 3.89 -12.57
C GLN A 353 23.72 4.12 -13.61
N LYS A 354 23.81 3.25 -14.61
CA LYS A 354 24.78 3.25 -15.72
C LYS A 354 24.07 2.80 -17.00
N ASN A 355 24.76 2.85 -18.13
CA ASN A 355 24.31 2.13 -19.33
C ASN A 355 24.47 0.64 -19.06
N LEU A 356 23.42 -0.12 -19.26
CA LEU A 356 23.32 -1.50 -18.81
C LEU A 356 22.99 -2.45 -19.95
N VAL A 357 23.50 -3.67 -19.86
CA VAL A 357 22.94 -4.86 -20.51
C VAL A 357 22.20 -5.63 -19.44
N VAL A 358 20.93 -5.87 -19.67
CA VAL A 358 20.00 -6.49 -18.70
C VAL A 358 19.55 -7.84 -19.25
N ALA A 359 19.41 -8.84 -18.40
CA ALA A 359 18.75 -10.10 -18.69
C ALA A 359 17.65 -10.38 -17.67
N SER A 360 16.46 -10.70 -18.17
CA SER A 360 15.30 -11.06 -17.35
C SER A 360 14.74 -12.41 -17.81
N SER A 361 14.36 -13.27 -16.88
CA SER A 361 13.77 -14.59 -17.19
C SER A 361 12.33 -14.67 -16.69
N ALA A 362 11.56 -15.61 -17.25
CA ALA A 362 10.38 -16.19 -16.63
C ALA A 362 10.77 -17.61 -16.20
N CYS A 363 10.96 -17.81 -14.89
CA CYS A 363 11.54 -19.05 -14.34
C CYS A 363 10.70 -20.29 -14.70
N PRO A 364 11.33 -21.40 -15.18
CA PRO A 364 10.64 -22.60 -15.62
C PRO A 364 10.27 -23.58 -14.50
N CYS A 365 10.60 -23.27 -13.23
CA CYS A 365 10.44 -24.24 -12.15
C CYS A 365 8.98 -24.62 -11.93
N ASP A 366 8.63 -25.88 -12.16
CA ASP A 366 7.31 -26.48 -11.97
C ASP A 366 7.32 -27.67 -11.00
N ILE A 367 8.49 -27.96 -10.38
CA ILE A 367 8.69 -29.09 -9.49
C ILE A 367 8.59 -28.73 -8.00
N ASP A 368 8.56 -27.45 -7.68
CA ASP A 368 8.47 -26.94 -6.30
C ASP A 368 7.63 -25.67 -6.20
N ALA A 369 7.63 -25.04 -5.02
CA ALA A 369 6.83 -23.86 -4.73
C ALA A 369 7.32 -22.58 -5.42
N ALA A 370 8.46 -22.55 -6.10
CA ALA A 370 9.06 -21.34 -6.66
C ALA A 370 8.14 -20.54 -7.58
N ASN A 371 7.28 -21.24 -8.35
CA ASN A 371 6.27 -20.65 -9.22
C ASN A 371 4.88 -21.26 -8.95
N ASP A 372 4.61 -21.68 -7.70
CA ASP A 372 3.36 -22.37 -7.35
C ASP A 372 3.08 -23.55 -8.30
N TRP A 373 4.13 -24.29 -8.70
CA TRP A 373 4.10 -25.43 -9.65
C TRP A 373 3.54 -25.10 -11.04
N ASN A 374 3.37 -23.82 -11.38
CA ASN A 374 2.74 -23.38 -12.63
C ASN A 374 3.46 -22.17 -13.24
N PRO A 375 4.56 -22.36 -13.98
CA PRO A 375 5.28 -21.26 -14.63
C PRO A 375 4.41 -20.45 -15.58
N THR A 376 4.53 -19.11 -15.50
CA THR A 376 3.77 -18.15 -16.29
C THR A 376 4.68 -17.08 -16.92
N ASP A 377 4.11 -16.16 -17.69
CA ASP A 377 4.85 -15.15 -18.40
C ASP A 377 5.16 -13.95 -17.51
N ILE A 378 6.24 -13.24 -17.81
CA ILE A 378 6.65 -11.96 -17.22
C ILE A 378 6.56 -10.84 -18.28
N CYS A 379 6.19 -9.64 -17.86
CA CYS A 379 6.28 -8.46 -18.72
C CYS A 379 7.38 -7.52 -18.22
N VAL A 380 8.16 -6.96 -19.16
CA VAL A 380 9.13 -5.91 -18.88
C VAL A 380 8.78 -4.67 -19.66
N ARG A 381 8.80 -3.50 -18.97
CA ARG A 381 8.66 -2.18 -19.60
C ARG A 381 9.86 -1.31 -19.27
N VAL A 382 10.31 -0.57 -20.28
CA VAL A 382 11.36 0.44 -20.11
C VAL A 382 10.74 1.83 -20.26
N TYR A 383 11.08 2.75 -19.36
CA TYR A 383 10.64 4.14 -19.40
C TYR A 383 11.84 5.09 -19.46
N SER A 384 11.66 6.21 -20.15
CA SER A 384 12.70 7.22 -20.31
C SER A 384 13.07 7.89 -18.99
N LYS A 385 14.35 8.20 -18.82
CA LYS A 385 14.92 9.03 -17.72
C LYS A 385 14.30 10.43 -17.58
N LYS A 386 13.48 10.88 -18.53
CA LYS A 386 12.72 12.13 -18.43
C LYS A 386 11.55 12.03 -17.45
N ASN A 387 11.13 10.82 -17.11
CA ASN A 387 10.06 10.59 -16.14
C ASN A 387 10.59 10.71 -14.70
N PHE A 388 9.67 10.98 -13.81
CA PHE A 388 9.92 10.97 -12.37
C PHE A 388 8.92 10.01 -11.71
N PHE A 389 9.44 9.11 -10.88
CA PHE A 389 8.63 8.20 -10.08
C PHE A 389 8.99 8.38 -8.60
N SER A 390 7.97 8.55 -7.76
CA SER A 390 8.16 8.60 -6.31
C SER A 390 8.60 7.23 -5.77
N LYS A 391 9.46 7.23 -4.75
CA LYS A 391 9.84 6.00 -4.05
C LYS A 391 8.64 5.45 -3.31
N ALA A 392 8.35 4.15 -3.49
CA ALA A 392 7.27 3.47 -2.81
C ALA A 392 7.58 1.98 -2.64
N MET A 393 7.21 1.42 -1.49
CA MET A 393 7.37 0.00 -1.21
C MET A 393 6.07 -0.62 -0.73
N ALA A 394 5.98 -1.92 -0.85
CA ALA A 394 4.85 -2.70 -0.35
C ALA A 394 4.68 -2.53 1.16
N TYR A 395 3.50 -2.16 1.57
CA TYR A 395 3.09 -2.03 2.96
C TYR A 395 1.82 -2.84 3.22
N ARG A 396 1.77 -3.52 4.35
CA ARG A 396 0.59 -4.26 4.82
C ARG A 396 0.18 -3.71 6.18
N LYS A 397 -1.09 -3.37 6.33
CA LYS A 397 -1.65 -2.90 7.61
C LYS A 397 -1.60 -3.98 8.70
N ASN A 398 -1.76 -5.23 8.29
CA ASN A 398 -1.58 -6.44 9.10
C ASN A 398 -1.17 -7.60 8.18
N PRO A 399 -0.73 -8.74 8.72
CA PRO A 399 -0.28 -9.88 7.90
C PRO A 399 -1.31 -10.39 6.88
N ASP A 400 -2.60 -10.23 7.16
CA ASP A 400 -3.71 -10.73 6.34
C ASP A 400 -4.25 -9.67 5.36
N SER A 401 -3.74 -8.43 5.40
CA SER A 401 -4.23 -7.35 4.54
C SER A 401 -3.60 -7.37 3.16
N ASP A 402 -4.32 -6.81 2.19
CA ASP A 402 -3.74 -6.52 0.89
C ASP A 402 -2.54 -5.57 1.01
N VAL A 403 -1.65 -5.71 0.05
CA VAL A 403 -0.54 -4.77 -0.12
C VAL A 403 -1.06 -3.44 -0.63
N SER A 404 -0.61 -2.37 0.01
CA SER A 404 -0.67 -1.01 -0.51
C SER A 404 0.75 -0.45 -0.68
N LEU A 405 0.92 0.57 -1.49
CA LEU A 405 2.20 1.27 -1.57
C LEU A 405 2.30 2.31 -0.45
N THR A 406 3.51 2.46 0.09
CA THR A 406 3.83 3.54 1.02
C THR A 406 3.61 4.90 0.36
N LYS A 407 3.17 5.88 1.15
CA LYS A 407 2.81 7.21 0.70
C LYS A 407 3.77 8.28 1.25
N GLN A 408 3.85 9.38 0.56
CA GLN A 408 4.44 10.60 1.09
C GLN A 408 3.42 11.30 2.00
N THR A 409 3.90 11.94 3.07
CA THR A 409 3.03 12.77 3.92
C THR A 409 2.71 14.10 3.21
N ALA A 410 1.70 14.82 3.68
CA ALA A 410 1.39 16.16 3.18
C ALA A 410 2.56 17.16 3.36
N PHE A 411 3.49 16.88 4.25
CA PHE A 411 4.65 17.72 4.54
C PHE A 411 5.90 17.36 3.74
N HIS A 412 5.85 16.27 2.96
CA HIS A 412 7.01 15.73 2.25
C HIS A 412 7.65 16.75 1.30
N GLU A 413 6.85 17.56 0.59
CA GLU A 413 7.38 18.60 -0.30
C GLU A 413 8.25 19.62 0.43
N CYS A 414 7.89 19.97 1.66
CA CYS A 414 8.67 20.90 2.48
C CYS A 414 9.88 20.22 3.11
N THR A 415 9.70 19.05 3.71
CA THR A 415 10.78 18.33 4.41
C THR A 415 11.85 17.80 3.46
N SER A 416 11.49 17.42 2.23
CA SER A 416 12.44 16.92 1.21
C SER A 416 13.39 18.00 0.67
N LYS A 417 13.13 19.27 0.92
CA LYS A 417 14.06 20.38 0.67
C LYS A 417 15.18 20.46 1.73
N LEU A 418 14.95 19.86 2.89
CA LEU A 418 15.83 19.97 4.06
C LEU A 418 16.61 18.68 4.33
N THR A 419 16.12 17.53 3.90
CA THR A 419 16.80 16.23 4.02
C THR A 419 16.44 15.30 2.86
N LYS A 420 17.32 14.32 2.60
CA LYS A 420 17.07 13.19 1.71
C LYS A 420 16.97 11.87 2.48
N ASP A 421 17.24 11.89 3.77
CA ASP A 421 17.23 10.74 4.65
C ASP A 421 15.79 10.51 5.18
N TYR A 422 15.11 9.58 4.55
CA TYR A 422 13.73 9.17 4.87
C TYR A 422 13.70 7.70 5.26
N VAL A 423 12.83 7.39 6.20
CA VAL A 423 12.50 6.02 6.62
C VAL A 423 11.02 5.77 6.42
N GLU A 424 10.68 4.54 6.03
CA GLU A 424 9.31 4.08 6.04
C GLU A 424 8.88 3.83 7.49
N PHE A 425 7.72 4.36 7.87
CA PHE A 425 7.11 4.07 9.15
C PHE A 425 5.58 4.02 9.00
N ALA A 426 5.00 2.86 9.30
CA ALA A 426 3.56 2.61 9.27
C ALA A 426 2.88 3.07 7.95
N GLY A 427 3.51 2.78 6.81
CA GLY A 427 2.98 3.04 5.46
C GLY A 427 3.27 4.42 4.90
N VAL A 428 4.02 5.27 5.58
CA VAL A 428 4.42 6.60 5.08
C VAL A 428 5.91 6.84 5.19
N TRP A 429 6.43 7.70 4.30
CA TRP A 429 7.82 8.17 4.34
C TRP A 429 7.93 9.38 5.27
N ILE A 430 8.68 9.25 6.35
CA ILE A 430 8.97 10.34 7.29
C ILE A 430 10.48 10.66 7.31
N PRO A 431 10.88 11.92 7.58
CA PRO A 431 12.28 12.27 7.77
C PRO A 431 12.89 11.49 8.93
N ASN A 432 14.01 10.81 8.69
CA ASN A 432 14.77 10.11 9.73
C ASN A 432 15.68 11.09 10.49
N LYS A 433 16.38 11.96 9.75
CA LYS A 433 17.21 13.04 10.30
C LYS A 433 17.38 14.15 9.26
N TYR A 434 17.85 15.31 9.72
CA TYR A 434 18.19 16.44 8.85
C TYR A 434 19.70 16.55 8.69
N ASP A 435 20.20 16.33 7.46
CA ASP A 435 21.62 16.14 7.16
C ASP A 435 22.54 17.28 7.61
N ASN A 436 22.05 18.53 7.55
CA ASN A 436 22.84 19.72 7.89
C ASN A 436 22.99 19.95 9.40
N TYR A 437 22.21 19.26 10.24
CA TYR A 437 22.19 19.49 11.69
C TYR A 437 22.74 18.29 12.47
N GLY A 438 22.28 17.11 12.14
CA GLY A 438 22.62 15.88 12.84
C GLY A 438 21.89 15.71 14.18
N THR A 439 21.87 14.49 14.66
CA THR A 439 21.06 14.03 15.81
C THR A 439 21.31 14.82 17.10
N VAL A 440 22.57 15.19 17.38
CA VAL A 440 22.92 15.93 18.62
C VAL A 440 22.36 17.35 18.59
N ALA A 441 22.42 18.02 17.43
CA ALA A 441 21.87 19.37 17.30
C ALA A 441 20.33 19.36 17.39
N GLU A 442 19.66 18.37 16.78
CA GLU A 442 18.21 18.18 16.86
C GLU A 442 17.78 17.93 18.31
N TYR A 443 18.47 17.03 19.03
CA TYR A 443 18.23 16.79 20.45
C TYR A 443 18.38 18.07 21.27
N THR A 444 19.49 18.81 21.06
CA THR A 444 19.76 20.07 21.79
C THR A 444 18.72 21.13 21.49
N ALA A 445 18.25 21.23 20.25
CA ALA A 445 17.15 22.14 19.87
C ALA A 445 15.85 21.78 20.58
N CYS A 446 15.51 20.50 20.72
CA CYS A 446 14.34 20.02 21.46
C CYS A 446 14.41 20.44 22.94
N ARG A 447 15.59 20.31 23.57
CA ARG A 447 15.77 20.61 25.01
C ARG A 447 15.80 22.10 25.32
N ASN A 448 16.42 22.91 24.44
CA ASN A 448 16.72 24.31 24.75
C ASN A 448 15.93 25.31 23.88
N ASN A 449 15.25 24.82 22.83
CA ASN A 449 14.58 25.70 21.87
C ASN A 449 13.23 25.12 21.40
N VAL A 450 13.14 24.68 20.15
CA VAL A 450 11.94 24.07 19.57
C VAL A 450 12.34 23.20 18.38
N VAL A 451 11.67 22.07 18.23
CA VAL A 451 11.73 21.19 17.05
C VAL A 451 10.34 20.92 16.51
N MET A 452 10.29 20.57 15.24
CA MET A 452 9.09 20.12 14.55
C MET A 452 9.34 18.71 14.00
N MET A 453 8.41 17.79 14.27
CA MET A 453 8.48 16.41 13.82
C MET A 453 7.22 16.04 13.05
N ASP A 454 7.39 15.37 11.90
CA ASP A 454 6.28 14.79 11.17
C ASP A 454 5.85 13.47 11.84
N LEU A 455 4.67 13.46 12.43
CA LEU A 455 4.05 12.31 13.09
C LEU A 455 2.83 11.79 12.31
N SER A 456 2.76 12.06 11.01
CA SER A 456 1.64 11.62 10.17
C SER A 456 1.51 10.11 10.07
N SER A 457 2.55 9.36 10.42
CA SER A 457 2.54 7.89 10.54
C SER A 457 1.59 7.36 11.60
N LEU A 458 1.27 8.15 12.64
CA LEU A 458 0.27 7.77 13.64
C LEU A 458 -1.08 7.56 12.97
N LYS A 459 -1.78 6.49 13.36
CA LYS A 459 -3.08 6.11 12.82
C LYS A 459 -4.20 6.83 13.54
N LYS A 460 -5.20 7.29 12.81
CA LYS A 460 -6.34 8.05 13.33
C LYS A 460 -7.63 7.34 12.97
N PHE A 461 -8.49 7.18 13.98
CA PHE A 461 -9.79 6.55 13.81
C PHE A 461 -10.88 7.42 14.43
N GLU A 462 -11.91 7.68 13.65
CA GLU A 462 -13.11 8.38 14.09
C GLU A 462 -14.08 7.36 14.66
N VAL A 463 -14.45 7.53 15.93
CA VAL A 463 -15.42 6.69 16.63
C VAL A 463 -16.64 7.53 16.94
N VAL A 464 -17.73 7.28 16.21
CA VAL A 464 -18.92 8.12 16.23
C VAL A 464 -20.18 7.27 16.37
N GLY A 465 -21.07 7.67 17.25
CA GLY A 465 -22.36 7.03 17.44
C GLY A 465 -22.85 7.05 18.87
N PRO A 466 -24.12 6.73 19.11
CA PRO A 466 -24.75 6.81 20.44
C PRO A 466 -24.01 6.02 21.52
N ASP A 467 -23.39 4.90 21.15
CA ASP A 467 -22.70 4.00 22.07
C ASP A 467 -21.16 4.13 21.97
N ALA A 468 -20.63 5.21 21.33
CA ALA A 468 -19.19 5.43 21.14
C ALA A 468 -18.43 5.56 22.47
N GLU A 469 -19.01 6.24 23.48
CA GLU A 469 -18.40 6.33 24.81
C GLU A 469 -18.28 4.97 25.49
N GLU A 470 -19.31 4.13 25.39
CA GLU A 470 -19.29 2.76 25.97
C GLU A 470 -18.25 1.89 25.26
N LEU A 471 -18.21 1.96 23.92
CA LEU A 471 -17.21 1.24 23.13
C LEU A 471 -15.79 1.62 23.54
N MET A 472 -15.47 2.91 23.58
CA MET A 472 -14.14 3.38 23.96
C MET A 472 -13.81 3.12 25.43
N ASN A 473 -14.79 3.18 26.33
CA ASN A 473 -14.60 2.85 27.74
C ASN A 473 -14.30 1.35 27.96
N THR A 474 -14.84 0.49 27.09
CA THR A 474 -14.56 -0.96 27.12
C THR A 474 -13.24 -1.31 26.44
N ALA A 475 -12.88 -0.60 25.36
CA ALA A 475 -11.67 -0.84 24.59
C ALA A 475 -10.38 -0.41 25.32
N LEU A 476 -10.46 0.58 26.19
CA LEU A 476 -9.29 1.26 26.77
C LEU A 476 -9.16 1.03 28.28
N THR A 477 -7.93 1.13 28.78
CA THR A 477 -7.63 0.93 30.21
C THR A 477 -7.99 2.13 31.09
N ARG A 478 -8.33 3.29 30.50
CA ARG A 478 -8.80 4.50 31.21
C ARG A 478 -10.31 4.56 31.29
N ASN A 479 -10.83 5.18 32.34
CA ASN A 479 -12.25 5.47 32.47
C ASN A 479 -12.63 6.65 31.55
N VAL A 480 -13.12 6.35 30.35
CA VAL A 480 -13.46 7.31 29.29
C VAL A 480 -14.67 8.18 29.69
N LYS A 481 -15.59 7.64 30.50
CA LYS A 481 -16.78 8.35 31.00
C LYS A 481 -16.46 9.57 31.88
N LYS A 482 -15.21 9.66 32.40
CA LYS A 482 -14.74 10.81 33.18
C LYS A 482 -14.12 11.93 32.33
N LEU A 483 -13.95 11.73 31.02
CA LEU A 483 -13.41 12.77 30.15
C LEU A 483 -14.44 13.84 29.84
N ALA A 484 -14.04 15.10 29.96
CA ALA A 484 -14.82 16.22 29.44
C ALA A 484 -14.54 16.42 27.95
N ILE A 485 -15.49 17.03 27.23
CA ILE A 485 -15.28 17.47 25.85
C ILE A 485 -14.09 18.45 25.81
N GLY A 486 -13.20 18.29 24.83
CA GLY A 486 -11.96 19.04 24.72
C GLY A 486 -10.78 18.45 25.49
N GLN A 487 -10.97 17.34 26.22
CA GLN A 487 -9.89 16.62 26.86
C GLN A 487 -9.27 15.54 25.98
N VAL A 488 -7.99 15.27 26.22
CA VAL A 488 -7.21 14.17 25.67
C VAL A 488 -6.76 13.27 26.81
N VAL A 489 -6.63 11.99 26.58
CA VAL A 489 -6.01 11.06 27.52
C VAL A 489 -5.07 10.11 26.81
N TYR A 490 -3.87 9.92 27.36
CA TYR A 490 -2.99 8.83 26.97
C TYR A 490 -3.40 7.55 27.72
N THR A 491 -3.53 6.46 26.98
CA THR A 491 -4.04 5.19 27.49
C THR A 491 -3.57 4.01 26.64
N ALA A 492 -3.59 2.83 27.23
CA ALA A 492 -3.31 1.58 26.53
C ALA A 492 -4.61 0.87 26.15
N MET A 493 -4.50 0.05 25.12
CA MET A 493 -5.48 -0.92 24.66
C MET A 493 -4.89 -2.31 24.86
N CYS A 494 -5.61 -3.20 25.54
CA CYS A 494 -5.09 -4.51 25.92
C CYS A 494 -6.03 -5.63 25.53
N TYR A 495 -5.46 -6.80 25.29
CA TYR A 495 -6.20 -8.06 25.25
C TYR A 495 -6.72 -8.43 26.64
N GLU A 496 -7.64 -9.39 26.70
CA GLU A 496 -8.21 -9.90 27.97
C GLU A 496 -7.14 -10.46 28.93
N ASN A 497 -6.02 -10.95 28.39
CA ASN A 497 -4.88 -11.45 29.17
C ASN A 497 -3.93 -10.34 29.67
N GLY A 498 -4.24 -9.07 29.38
CA GLY A 498 -3.44 -7.92 29.80
C GLY A 498 -2.25 -7.57 28.90
N THR A 499 -2.00 -8.33 27.81
CA THR A 499 -0.97 -7.94 26.84
C THR A 499 -1.45 -6.76 26.00
N MET A 500 -0.55 -5.84 25.70
CA MET A 500 -0.88 -4.61 24.99
C MET A 500 -1.10 -4.87 23.51
N ILE A 501 -2.20 -4.33 22.98
CA ILE A 501 -2.51 -4.28 21.54
C ILE A 501 -1.86 -3.06 20.93
N ASP A 502 -2.09 -1.89 21.54
CA ASP A 502 -1.60 -0.59 21.12
C ASP A 502 -1.64 0.39 22.29
N ASP A 503 -0.95 1.50 22.17
CA ASP A 503 -1.08 2.64 23.06
C ASP A 503 -1.25 3.93 22.24
N GLY A 504 -1.88 4.92 22.84
CA GLY A 504 -2.16 6.14 22.10
C GLY A 504 -2.93 7.18 22.88
N THR A 505 -3.48 8.13 22.16
CA THR A 505 -4.28 9.22 22.72
C THR A 505 -5.73 9.17 22.24
N LEU A 506 -6.65 9.29 23.20
CA LEU A 506 -8.07 9.45 22.93
C LEU A 506 -8.48 10.90 23.11
N PHE A 507 -9.08 11.48 22.09
CA PHE A 507 -9.67 12.83 22.06
C PHE A 507 -11.18 12.71 22.19
N LYS A 508 -11.79 13.42 23.16
CA LYS A 508 -13.25 13.54 23.28
C LYS A 508 -13.71 14.82 22.59
N LEU A 509 -14.24 14.67 21.35
CA LEU A 509 -14.73 15.79 20.55
C LEU A 509 -16.17 16.17 20.90
N GLY A 510 -16.95 15.22 21.40
CA GLY A 510 -18.34 15.37 21.79
C GLY A 510 -18.80 14.19 22.63
N ASP A 511 -20.05 14.18 23.10
CA ASP A 511 -20.56 13.09 23.93
C ASP A 511 -20.61 11.75 23.21
N ALA A 512 -20.85 11.78 21.89
CA ALA A 512 -20.91 10.61 21.02
C ALA A 512 -19.76 10.56 19.98
N ASN A 513 -18.71 11.37 20.15
CA ASN A 513 -17.69 11.60 19.15
C ASN A 513 -16.29 11.54 19.76
N PHE A 514 -15.50 10.59 19.32
CA PHE A 514 -14.13 10.39 19.77
C PHE A 514 -13.19 10.22 18.60
N ARG A 515 -11.90 10.58 18.80
CA ARG A 515 -10.81 10.28 17.87
C ARG A 515 -9.73 9.51 18.62
N TRP A 516 -9.45 8.30 18.14
CA TRP A 516 -8.30 7.53 18.61
C TRP A 516 -7.09 7.83 17.72
N VAL A 517 -5.94 8.08 18.33
CA VAL A 517 -4.65 8.26 17.64
C VAL A 517 -3.66 7.29 18.26
N GLY A 518 -3.28 6.26 17.50
CA GLY A 518 -2.41 5.16 17.95
C GLY A 518 -1.29 4.85 16.96
N GLY A 519 -0.53 3.80 17.25
CA GLY A 519 0.62 3.38 16.45
C GLY A 519 0.29 2.42 15.31
N SER A 520 -0.85 1.72 15.38
CA SER A 520 -1.18 0.60 14.50
C SER A 520 -2.56 0.71 13.86
N ASP A 521 -2.66 0.36 12.57
CA ASP A 521 -3.96 0.20 11.90
C ASP A 521 -4.82 -0.90 12.55
N TYR A 522 -4.18 -1.91 13.16
CA TYR A 522 -4.87 -3.00 13.85
C TYR A 522 -5.72 -2.52 15.04
N SER A 523 -5.32 -1.45 15.71
CA SER A 523 -6.10 -0.90 16.83
C SER A 523 -7.51 -0.46 16.41
N GLY A 524 -7.64 0.14 15.23
CA GLY A 524 -8.95 0.51 14.66
C GLY A 524 -9.80 -0.69 14.26
N GLU A 525 -9.18 -1.70 13.67
CA GLU A 525 -9.86 -2.96 13.34
C GLU A 525 -10.36 -3.66 14.60
N TRP A 526 -9.52 -3.72 15.63
CA TRP A 526 -9.89 -4.33 16.91
C TRP A 526 -11.04 -3.60 17.61
N ILE A 527 -11.03 -2.25 17.65
CA ILE A 527 -12.16 -1.46 18.19
C ILE A 527 -13.45 -1.76 17.42
N ARG A 528 -13.37 -1.86 16.09
CA ARG A 528 -14.51 -2.15 15.21
C ARG A 528 -15.08 -3.54 15.47
N GLU A 529 -14.23 -4.56 15.57
CA GLU A 529 -14.62 -5.93 15.90
C GLU A 529 -15.24 -6.02 17.30
N LEU A 530 -14.68 -5.30 18.27
CA LEU A 530 -15.23 -5.20 19.63
C LEU A 530 -16.63 -4.59 19.62
N GLY A 531 -16.82 -3.48 18.91
CA GLY A 531 -18.13 -2.84 18.75
C GLY A 531 -19.18 -3.79 18.15
N LYS A 532 -18.79 -4.54 17.12
CA LYS A 532 -19.63 -5.56 16.51
C LYS A 532 -19.95 -6.71 17.47
N LYS A 533 -18.96 -7.22 18.21
CA LYS A 533 -19.14 -8.30 19.20
C LYS A 533 -20.10 -7.90 20.33
N LEU A 534 -20.07 -6.63 20.71
CA LEU A 534 -20.93 -6.08 21.78
C LEU A 534 -22.26 -5.49 21.26
N GLU A 535 -22.51 -5.57 19.95
CA GLU A 535 -23.70 -5.03 19.28
C GLU A 535 -23.93 -3.52 19.54
N LEU A 536 -22.84 -2.75 19.69
CA LEU A 536 -22.88 -1.32 19.97
C LEU A 536 -23.11 -0.50 18.68
N ARG A 537 -23.93 0.56 18.79
CA ARG A 537 -24.26 1.50 17.71
C ARG A 537 -23.17 2.58 17.64
N ALA A 538 -21.99 2.19 17.16
CA ALA A 538 -20.87 3.08 16.93
C ALA A 538 -20.14 2.67 15.64
N SER A 539 -19.84 3.65 14.80
CA SER A 539 -18.98 3.47 13.62
C SER A 539 -17.53 3.73 13.99
N VAL A 540 -16.60 2.97 13.39
CA VAL A 540 -15.15 3.14 13.58
C VAL A 540 -14.52 3.20 12.21
N ARG A 541 -14.11 4.39 11.76
CA ARG A 541 -13.60 4.63 10.42
C ARG A 541 -12.23 5.26 10.45
N SER A 542 -11.33 4.82 9.57
CA SER A 542 -9.98 5.39 9.46
C SER A 542 -10.01 6.78 8.82
N SER A 543 -9.35 7.75 9.46
CA SER A 543 -9.06 9.08 8.92
C SER A 543 -7.56 9.32 8.72
N SER A 544 -6.74 8.27 8.79
CA SER A 544 -5.27 8.35 8.73
C SER A 544 -4.75 8.97 7.44
N ASP A 545 -5.41 8.74 6.31
CA ASP A 545 -5.01 9.28 5.02
C ASP A 545 -5.50 10.73 4.80
N GLN A 546 -6.44 11.20 5.60
CA GLN A 546 -7.03 12.54 5.47
C GLN A 546 -6.49 13.53 6.48
N LEU A 547 -5.98 13.04 7.62
CA LEU A 547 -5.42 13.86 8.69
C LEU A 547 -3.93 13.57 8.86
N HIS A 548 -3.12 14.59 8.64
CA HIS A 548 -1.70 14.58 8.93
C HIS A 548 -1.42 15.36 10.21
N ASN A 549 -0.36 15.00 10.94
CA ASN A 549 -0.04 15.70 12.19
C ASN A 549 1.44 16.02 12.33
N ILE A 550 1.68 17.18 12.88
CA ILE A 550 3.00 17.69 13.25
C ILE A 550 3.06 17.81 14.76
N SER A 551 4.17 17.40 15.35
CA SER A 551 4.51 17.67 16.73
C SER A 551 5.50 18.83 16.80
N VAL A 552 5.18 19.85 17.60
CA VAL A 552 6.04 21.01 17.87
C VAL A 552 6.44 20.98 19.33
N GLN A 553 7.70 20.65 19.62
CA GLN A 553 8.19 20.32 20.96
C GLN A 553 9.38 21.19 21.37
N GLY A 554 9.45 21.51 22.64
CA GLY A 554 10.52 22.28 23.25
C GLY A 554 10.02 23.54 23.98
N PRO A 555 10.87 24.19 24.82
CA PRO A 555 10.46 25.30 25.68
C PRO A 555 9.93 26.51 24.93
N ASN A 556 10.26 26.68 23.64
CA ASN A 556 9.75 27.76 22.81
C ASN A 556 8.57 27.37 21.92
N SER A 557 8.00 26.15 22.03
CA SER A 557 6.90 25.66 21.18
C SER A 557 5.70 26.61 21.23
N ARG A 558 5.23 26.99 22.41
CA ARG A 558 4.13 27.95 22.61
C ARG A 558 4.42 29.27 21.93
N LYS A 559 5.61 29.86 22.12
CA LYS A 559 6.01 31.14 21.52
C LYS A 559 6.01 31.14 19.99
N VAL A 560 6.33 30.01 19.37
CA VAL A 560 6.28 29.85 17.92
C VAL A 560 4.82 29.73 17.46
N LEU A 561 4.05 28.86 18.09
CA LEU A 561 2.66 28.59 17.70
C LEU A 561 1.74 29.80 17.91
N SER A 562 1.94 30.60 19.00
CA SER A 562 1.16 31.82 19.24
C SER A 562 1.27 32.88 18.12
N LYS A 563 2.31 32.80 17.27
CA LYS A 563 2.50 33.72 16.14
C LYS A 563 1.76 33.30 14.87
N ILE A 564 1.39 32.03 14.75
CA ILE A 564 0.84 31.46 13.51
C ILE A 564 -0.55 30.84 13.71
N MET A 565 -1.02 30.74 14.96
CA MET A 565 -2.33 30.17 15.26
C MET A 565 -3.32 31.25 15.68
N TRP A 566 -4.47 31.22 15.07
CA TRP A 566 -5.63 32.00 15.49
C TRP A 566 -6.66 31.10 16.16
N THR A 567 -7.18 31.49 17.29
CA THR A 567 -8.23 30.76 18.01
C THR A 567 -9.43 31.70 18.21
N THR A 568 -10.63 31.15 18.04
CA THR A 568 -11.85 31.92 18.30
C THR A 568 -11.89 32.40 19.76
N PRO A 569 -12.39 33.65 20.03
CA PRO A 569 -12.50 34.15 21.39
C PRO A 569 -13.33 33.29 22.35
N ALA A 570 -14.18 32.41 21.80
CA ALA A 570 -15.02 31.52 22.59
C ALA A 570 -14.27 30.24 23.09
N SER A 571 -13.05 30.01 22.61
CA SER A 571 -12.21 28.84 22.95
C SER A 571 -10.93 29.27 23.65
N PRO A 572 -10.34 28.42 24.52
CA PRO A 572 -9.04 28.71 25.12
C PRO A 572 -7.99 28.98 24.03
N GLY A 573 -7.27 30.10 24.09
CA GLY A 573 -6.11 30.35 23.25
C GLY A 573 -4.94 29.43 23.59
N ILE A 574 -3.85 29.51 22.80
CA ILE A 574 -2.63 28.72 23.04
C ILE A 574 -2.06 28.95 24.45
N GLU A 575 -2.12 30.18 24.94
CA GLU A 575 -1.60 30.51 26.26
C GLU A 575 -2.40 29.87 27.41
N ASP A 576 -3.71 29.66 27.20
CA ASP A 576 -4.65 29.16 28.21
C ASP A 576 -4.96 27.67 28.04
N LEU A 577 -4.50 27.04 26.95
CA LEU A 577 -4.75 25.63 26.68
C LEU A 577 -4.08 24.74 27.75
N LYS A 578 -4.90 23.99 28.46
CA LYS A 578 -4.44 23.13 29.56
C LYS A 578 -3.71 21.89 29.04
N TRP A 579 -2.87 21.32 29.87
CA TRP A 579 -2.21 20.05 29.60
C TRP A 579 -3.23 18.94 29.34
N PHE A 580 -3.01 18.12 28.32
CA PHE A 580 -3.95 17.10 27.83
C PHE A 580 -5.35 17.66 27.49
N HIS A 581 -5.38 18.84 26.88
CA HIS A 581 -6.56 19.42 26.23
C HIS A 581 -6.23 19.79 24.80
N PHE A 582 -7.28 19.95 24.01
CA PHE A 582 -7.19 20.44 22.63
C PHE A 582 -8.27 21.50 22.35
N ASN A 583 -8.05 22.23 21.29
CA ASN A 583 -9.04 23.12 20.67
C ASN A 583 -8.97 23.01 19.14
N ILE A 584 -9.94 23.63 18.47
CA ILE A 584 -9.88 23.85 17.02
C ILE A 584 -9.45 25.30 16.81
N SER A 585 -8.26 25.44 16.25
CA SER A 585 -7.63 26.72 15.85
C SER A 585 -7.55 26.82 14.33
N ARG A 586 -7.07 27.95 13.82
CA ARG A 586 -6.80 28.14 12.39
C ARG A 586 -5.41 28.71 12.17
N LEU A 587 -4.83 28.44 11.01
CA LEU A 587 -3.55 29.04 10.63
C LEU A 587 -3.76 30.52 10.28
N ASN A 588 -2.94 31.39 10.84
CA ASN A 588 -2.83 32.83 10.65
C ASN A 588 -4.04 33.64 11.10
N ASP A 589 -5.25 33.40 10.58
CA ASP A 589 -6.45 34.17 10.84
C ASP A 589 -7.75 33.34 10.81
N HIS A 590 -8.89 33.97 10.96
CA HIS A 590 -10.21 33.34 11.02
C HIS A 590 -10.64 32.63 9.72
N LEU A 591 -9.99 32.90 8.59
CA LEU A 591 -10.21 32.26 7.29
C LEU A 591 -9.17 31.17 7.01
N GLY A 592 -8.16 31.02 7.86
CA GLY A 592 -7.08 30.07 7.69
C GLY A 592 -7.53 28.62 7.80
N ILE A 593 -6.64 27.71 7.40
CA ILE A 593 -6.86 26.26 7.45
C ILE A 593 -7.17 25.82 8.89
N PRO A 594 -8.26 25.08 9.15
CA PRO A 594 -8.59 24.59 10.48
C PRO A 594 -7.59 23.51 10.92
N VAL A 595 -7.14 23.59 12.17
CA VAL A 595 -6.20 22.67 12.80
C VAL A 595 -6.69 22.29 14.18
N MET A 596 -6.62 21.01 14.52
CA MET A 596 -6.77 20.58 15.89
C MET A 596 -5.42 20.79 16.60
N LEU A 597 -5.41 21.67 17.57
CA LEU A 597 -4.24 21.99 18.38
C LEU A 597 -4.38 21.30 19.75
N SER A 598 -3.45 20.40 20.10
CA SER A 598 -3.44 19.74 21.39
C SER A 598 -2.16 20.05 22.17
N ARG A 599 -2.27 20.13 23.48
CA ARG A 599 -1.12 20.25 24.37
C ARG A 599 -0.70 18.89 24.91
N THR A 600 0.00 18.16 24.06
CA THR A 600 0.49 16.79 24.30
C THR A 600 1.90 16.64 23.73
N GLY A 601 2.62 15.56 24.05
CA GLY A 601 3.93 15.30 23.47
C GLY A 601 4.59 14.03 23.99
N TYR A 602 5.67 13.60 23.32
CA TYR A 602 6.46 12.40 23.65
C TYR A 602 7.87 12.72 24.17
N THR A 603 8.33 13.97 24.03
CA THR A 603 9.74 14.34 24.29
C THR A 603 10.06 14.58 25.75
N GLY A 604 9.03 14.66 26.62
CA GLY A 604 9.17 15.14 28.01
C GLY A 604 9.36 16.65 28.11
N GLU A 605 9.43 17.35 26.98
CA GLU A 605 9.47 18.81 26.92
C GLU A 605 8.07 19.39 26.69
N LEU A 606 7.94 20.71 26.83
CA LEU A 606 6.70 21.40 26.50
C LEU A 606 6.40 21.25 25.00
N GLY A 607 5.13 20.98 24.68
CA GLY A 607 4.64 20.84 23.32
C GLY A 607 3.15 21.07 23.23
#